data_e9526c60843e3fad5bb2718e5ee71264
#
_entry.id   e9526c60843e3fad5bb2718e5ee71264
#
_cell.length_a   1.000
_cell.length_b   1.000
_cell.length_c   1.000
_cell.angle_alpha   90.00
_cell.angle_beta   90.00
_cell.angle_gamma   90.00
#
_symmetry.space_group_name_H-M   'P 1'
#
loop_
_entity.id
_entity.type
_entity.pdbx_description
1 polymer ?
#
loop_
_entity_poly.entity_id
_entity_poly.type
_entity_poly.pdbx_seq_one_letter_code
_entity_poly.pdbx_strand_id
1 'polypeptide(L)'
;MIEPSPFPTPALALDSDSSGQGPGAPPAPNDAALLDDYSRVVSDVVERVGPSVVRVDVRKQGRSAGSGSGVIIASDGLALTNSHVVQGSRTVNLITLEGRDLQARVLGDDPDTDLALLRVEADVSLPAAKLGDSAKLKRGQIAIAIGNPLGFDATVTAGVVSALGRSLQSRTGRMIEDVVQTDAPLNPGNSGGPLVSSTGEVIGINTAVIMGAQGICFAVASNTASFVAGEIARHGRVRRAYIGVGAATLAIPRRIALRLSLQQATGARLLTVDQAGPAAQAGLLTGDLVIALDGKPVTGVSDLVRALDADKIDRTVSVDFLRRSEQLRVWIGPVERPLAA
;
A
#
# COMPACT_ATOMS: atom_id res chain seq x y z
N MET A 1 48.18 -5.34 10.51
CA MET A 1 48.39 -6.74 10.94
C MET A 1 47.17 -7.10 11.80
N ILE A 2 46.26 -7.86 11.25
CA ILE A 2 45.07 -8.39 11.96
C ILE A 2 45.24 -9.91 11.94
N GLU A 3 45.32 -10.51 13.10
CA GLU A 3 45.50 -11.95 13.26
C GLU A 3 44.22 -12.72 12.88
N PRO A 4 44.32 -13.91 12.27
CA PRO A 4 43.19 -14.73 11.94
C PRO A 4 42.68 -15.52 13.17
N SER A 5 41.36 -15.54 13.33
CA SER A 5 40.59 -16.28 14.34
C SER A 5 40.73 -17.81 14.20
N PRO A 6 40.85 -18.55 15.30
CA PRO A 6 41.00 -20.00 15.27
C PRO A 6 39.65 -20.72 15.47
N PHE A 7 38.84 -20.84 14.41
CA PHE A 7 37.75 -21.80 14.45
C PHE A 7 37.97 -22.87 13.35
N PRO A 8 38.03 -24.15 13.73
CA PRO A 8 38.23 -25.24 12.77
C PRO A 8 36.92 -25.49 11.99
N THR A 9 37.08 -25.59 10.68
CA THR A 9 36.03 -26.04 9.76
C THR A 9 35.79 -27.53 9.99
N PRO A 10 34.54 -28.01 10.21
CA PRO A 10 34.29 -29.45 10.27
C PRO A 10 34.39 -30.05 8.87
N ALA A 11 35.32 -30.98 8.70
CA ALA A 11 35.40 -31.84 7.54
C ALA A 11 34.27 -32.90 7.59
N LEU A 12 33.37 -32.86 6.61
CA LEU A 12 32.42 -33.97 6.37
C LEU A 12 33.19 -35.13 5.73
N ALA A 13 33.41 -36.20 6.50
CA ALA A 13 33.83 -37.47 5.97
C ALA A 13 32.63 -38.17 5.29
N LEU A 14 32.72 -38.38 4.00
CA LEU A 14 31.80 -39.25 3.25
C LEU A 14 32.34 -40.67 3.37
N ASP A 15 31.73 -41.48 4.25
CA ASP A 15 31.91 -42.92 4.22
C ASP A 15 30.97 -43.53 3.19
N SER A 16 31.56 -44.09 2.13
CA SER A 16 30.91 -45.00 1.19
C SER A 16 31.07 -46.43 1.72
N ASP A 17 29.99 -47.09 1.95
CA ASP A 17 29.65 -48.49 1.73
C ASP A 17 28.77 -49.10 2.83
N SER A 18 27.56 -49.45 2.45
CA SER A 18 27.05 -50.78 2.74
C SER A 18 25.65 -50.98 2.15
N SER A 19 25.59 -51.79 1.13
CA SER A 19 24.38 -52.44 0.61
C SER A 19 23.80 -53.37 1.67
N GLY A 20 22.76 -52.96 2.37
CA GLY A 20 21.95 -53.75 3.25
C GLY A 20 20.48 -53.38 3.03
N GLN A 21 19.72 -54.25 2.30
CA GLN A 21 18.27 -54.20 2.29
C GLN A 21 17.75 -54.54 3.68
N GLY A 22 17.53 -53.52 4.51
CA GLY A 22 16.74 -53.63 5.73
C GLY A 22 15.24 -53.60 5.42
N PRO A 23 14.38 -54.11 6.34
CA PRO A 23 12.93 -54.07 6.18
C PRO A 23 12.50 -52.63 5.94
N GLY A 24 11.64 -52.44 4.90
CA GLY A 24 11.26 -51.10 4.38
C GLY A 24 10.93 -50.11 5.51
N ALA A 25 11.55 -48.96 5.47
CA ALA A 25 11.25 -47.88 6.39
C ALA A 25 9.73 -47.61 6.35
N PRO A 26 9.08 -47.42 7.50
CA PRO A 26 7.68 -47.07 7.53
C PRO A 26 7.48 -45.83 6.64
N PRO A 27 6.36 -45.75 5.88
CA PRO A 27 6.09 -44.56 5.07
C PRO A 27 6.21 -43.34 5.94
N ALA A 28 6.93 -42.31 5.43
CA ALA A 28 7.05 -41.05 6.13
C ALA A 28 5.66 -40.56 6.52
N PRO A 29 5.46 -40.11 7.76
CA PRO A 29 4.17 -39.59 8.19
C PRO A 29 3.76 -38.49 7.23
N ASN A 30 2.48 -38.54 6.81
CA ASN A 30 1.93 -37.51 5.96
C ASN A 30 2.02 -36.17 6.72
N ASP A 31 2.95 -35.28 6.35
CA ASP A 31 3.20 -34.01 7.00
C ASP A 31 1.92 -33.19 7.18
N ALA A 32 0.99 -33.27 6.24
CA ALA A 32 -0.32 -32.61 6.33
C ALA A 32 -1.14 -33.06 7.56
N ALA A 33 -0.95 -34.30 8.06
CA ALA A 33 -1.62 -34.81 9.26
C ALA A 33 -0.97 -34.30 10.57
N LEU A 34 0.24 -33.78 10.50
CA LEU A 34 1.00 -33.26 11.64
C LEU A 34 0.83 -31.73 11.85
N LEU A 35 0.30 -31.03 10.83
CA LEU A 35 0.07 -29.59 10.93
C LEU A 35 -1.10 -29.28 11.85
N ASP A 36 -0.92 -28.31 12.74
CA ASP A 36 -2.02 -27.70 13.49
C ASP A 36 -2.90 -26.82 12.60
N ASP A 37 -4.04 -26.39 13.11
CA ASP A 37 -5.00 -25.58 12.34
C ASP A 37 -4.39 -24.25 11.82
N TYR A 38 -3.51 -23.65 12.61
CA TYR A 38 -2.82 -22.41 12.21
C TYR A 38 -1.87 -22.68 11.02
N SER A 39 -1.03 -23.69 11.16
CA SER A 39 -0.07 -24.06 10.11
C SER A 39 -0.76 -24.46 8.81
N ARG A 40 -1.87 -25.22 8.91
CA ARG A 40 -2.70 -25.55 7.74
C ARG A 40 -3.22 -24.32 7.04
N VAL A 41 -3.83 -23.39 7.77
CA VAL A 41 -4.38 -22.16 7.19
C VAL A 41 -3.29 -21.34 6.48
N VAL A 42 -2.12 -21.21 7.11
CA VAL A 42 -1.02 -20.44 6.50
C VAL A 42 -0.50 -21.13 5.26
N SER A 43 -0.25 -22.45 5.30
CA SER A 43 0.25 -23.23 4.16
C SER A 43 -0.74 -23.20 2.99
N ASP A 44 -2.02 -23.47 3.25
CA ASP A 44 -3.09 -23.48 2.23
C ASP A 44 -3.24 -22.12 1.53
N VAL A 45 -3.09 -21.02 2.28
CA VAL A 45 -3.14 -19.68 1.72
C VAL A 45 -1.93 -19.43 0.83
N VAL A 46 -0.74 -19.84 1.26
CA VAL A 46 0.50 -19.67 0.49
C VAL A 46 0.48 -20.49 -0.80
N GLU A 47 0.04 -21.74 -0.75
CA GLU A 47 -0.11 -22.57 -1.95
C GLU A 47 -1.09 -21.98 -2.97
N ARG A 48 -2.18 -21.39 -2.49
CA ARG A 48 -3.24 -20.82 -3.33
C ARG A 48 -2.90 -19.46 -3.90
N VAL A 49 -2.28 -18.57 -3.10
CA VAL A 49 -2.01 -17.18 -3.48
C VAL A 49 -0.57 -16.99 -3.99
N GLY A 50 0.37 -17.78 -3.50
CA GLY A 50 1.78 -17.70 -3.88
C GLY A 50 2.02 -17.63 -5.39
N PRO A 51 1.38 -18.47 -6.21
CA PRO A 51 1.54 -18.40 -7.68
C PRO A 51 1.17 -17.06 -8.31
N SER A 52 0.38 -16.22 -7.65
CA SER A 52 0.05 -14.86 -8.10
C SER A 52 1.07 -13.82 -7.66
N VAL A 53 2.00 -14.17 -6.77
CA VAL A 53 3.02 -13.22 -6.27
C VAL A 53 4.24 -13.27 -7.17
N VAL A 54 4.68 -12.10 -7.58
CA VAL A 54 5.81 -11.94 -8.50
C VAL A 54 6.89 -11.05 -7.88
N ARG A 55 8.13 -11.28 -8.27
CA ARG A 55 9.19 -10.30 -8.08
C ARG A 55 9.07 -9.24 -9.17
N VAL A 56 9.21 -7.99 -8.79
CA VAL A 56 9.28 -6.84 -9.70
C VAL A 56 10.72 -6.37 -9.78
N ASP A 57 11.34 -6.53 -10.94
CA ASP A 57 12.71 -6.06 -11.23
C ASP A 57 12.67 -4.82 -12.10
N VAL A 58 13.26 -3.75 -11.58
CA VAL A 58 13.47 -2.50 -12.31
C VAL A 58 14.87 -2.47 -12.88
N ARG A 59 14.98 -2.35 -14.20
CA ARG A 59 16.28 -2.24 -14.89
C ARG A 59 16.44 -0.86 -15.51
N LYS A 60 17.56 -0.20 -15.24
CA LYS A 60 17.98 1.04 -15.90
C LYS A 60 19.32 0.80 -16.62
N GLN A 61 19.34 1.06 -17.90
CA GLN A 61 20.54 0.84 -18.75
C GLN A 61 21.13 -0.59 -18.61
N GLY A 62 20.25 -1.62 -18.53
CA GLY A 62 20.66 -3.02 -18.43
C GLY A 62 21.13 -3.47 -17.02
N ARG A 63 21.19 -2.58 -16.04
CA ARG A 63 21.57 -2.89 -14.64
C ARG A 63 20.32 -2.89 -13.73
N SER A 64 20.30 -3.76 -12.72
CA SER A 64 19.26 -3.72 -11.69
C SER A 64 19.31 -2.38 -10.97
N ALA A 65 18.19 -1.66 -10.96
CA ALA A 65 18.05 -0.35 -10.33
C ALA A 65 17.15 -0.40 -9.08
N GLY A 66 16.52 -1.53 -8.83
CA GLY A 66 15.65 -1.77 -7.67
C GLY A 66 14.85 -3.04 -7.88
N SER A 67 14.36 -3.60 -6.80
CA SER A 67 13.45 -4.74 -6.82
C SER A 67 12.46 -4.66 -5.67
N GLY A 68 11.32 -5.32 -5.86
CA GLY A 68 10.27 -5.49 -4.86
C GLY A 68 9.42 -6.68 -5.24
N SER A 69 8.27 -6.77 -4.62
CA SER A 69 7.24 -7.75 -4.95
C SER A 69 6.05 -7.10 -5.66
N GLY A 70 5.22 -7.91 -6.27
CA GLY A 70 3.94 -7.53 -6.84
C GLY A 70 2.95 -8.66 -6.70
N VAL A 71 1.69 -8.37 -6.97
CA VAL A 71 0.62 -9.36 -7.00
C VAL A 71 -0.20 -9.21 -8.27
N ILE A 72 -0.38 -10.32 -9.00
CA ILE A 72 -1.25 -10.42 -10.15
C ILE A 72 -2.70 -10.44 -9.65
N ILE A 73 -3.52 -9.51 -10.12
CA ILE A 73 -4.92 -9.31 -9.69
C ILE A 73 -5.95 -9.67 -10.77
N ALA A 74 -5.49 -9.93 -11.99
CA ALA A 74 -6.33 -10.42 -13.07
C ALA A 74 -5.53 -11.36 -13.99
N SER A 75 -6.18 -12.42 -14.47
CA SER A 75 -5.53 -13.47 -15.25
C SER A 75 -4.98 -13.01 -16.59
N ASP A 76 -5.45 -11.87 -17.08
CA ASP A 76 -4.96 -11.20 -18.30
C ASP A 76 -3.69 -10.36 -18.06
N GLY A 77 -3.07 -10.46 -16.86
CA GLY A 77 -1.78 -9.88 -16.55
C GLY A 77 -1.81 -8.48 -15.93
N LEU A 78 -2.94 -8.04 -15.33
CA LEU A 78 -2.90 -6.88 -14.44
C LEU A 78 -2.24 -7.25 -13.12
N ALA A 79 -1.28 -6.43 -12.67
CA ALA A 79 -0.60 -6.62 -11.40
C ALA A 79 -0.45 -5.30 -10.63
N LEU A 80 -0.48 -5.40 -9.31
CA LEU A 80 -0.23 -4.30 -8.38
C LEU A 80 1.16 -4.43 -7.75
N THR A 81 1.78 -3.28 -7.51
CA THR A 81 3.02 -3.14 -6.72
C THR A 81 3.03 -1.75 -6.07
N ASN A 82 4.13 -1.38 -5.38
CA ASN A 82 4.28 -0.01 -4.89
C ASN A 82 4.83 0.95 -5.95
N SER A 83 4.41 2.22 -5.85
CA SER A 83 4.94 3.30 -6.71
C SER A 83 6.45 3.46 -6.56
N HIS A 84 6.97 3.39 -5.32
CA HIS A 84 8.40 3.52 -5.08
C HIS A 84 9.24 2.38 -5.69
N VAL A 85 8.66 1.19 -5.92
CA VAL A 85 9.35 0.07 -6.58
C VAL A 85 9.58 0.37 -8.05
N VAL A 86 8.61 0.98 -8.74
CA VAL A 86 8.66 1.23 -10.19
C VAL A 86 9.10 2.64 -10.57
N GLN A 87 9.42 3.47 -9.58
CA GLN A 87 9.67 4.90 -9.74
C GLN A 87 10.58 5.25 -10.91
N GLY A 88 10.06 6.06 -11.84
CA GLY A 88 10.79 6.55 -13.01
C GLY A 88 11.03 5.48 -14.09
N SER A 89 10.31 4.36 -14.06
CA SER A 89 10.39 3.28 -15.06
C SER A 89 9.08 3.18 -15.82
N ARG A 90 9.18 2.96 -17.14
CA ARG A 90 8.02 2.70 -17.99
C ARG A 90 7.75 1.21 -18.18
N THR A 91 8.81 0.42 -18.05
CA THR A 91 8.77 -1.05 -18.18
C THR A 91 9.54 -1.68 -17.03
N VAL A 92 9.08 -2.83 -16.59
CA VAL A 92 9.68 -3.64 -15.54
C VAL A 92 9.63 -5.12 -15.93
N ASN A 93 10.41 -5.96 -15.27
CA ASN A 93 10.31 -7.40 -15.42
C ASN A 93 9.61 -8.00 -14.22
N LEU A 94 8.65 -8.89 -14.47
CA LEU A 94 7.97 -9.69 -13.46
C LEU A 94 8.53 -11.12 -13.51
N ILE A 95 9.08 -11.58 -12.40
CA ILE A 95 9.59 -12.94 -12.28
C ILE A 95 8.60 -13.72 -11.41
N THR A 96 7.98 -14.77 -11.99
CA THR A 96 7.06 -15.66 -11.29
C THR A 96 7.82 -16.63 -10.38
N LEU A 97 7.12 -17.33 -9.48
CA LEU A 97 7.72 -18.39 -8.65
C LEU A 97 8.31 -19.54 -9.49
N GLU A 98 7.76 -19.76 -10.68
CA GLU A 98 8.26 -20.78 -11.64
C GLU A 98 9.51 -20.29 -12.39
N GLY A 99 10.01 -19.08 -12.11
CA GLY A 99 11.17 -18.48 -12.77
C GLY A 99 10.88 -17.91 -14.16
N ARG A 100 9.61 -17.76 -14.57
CA ARG A 100 9.25 -17.10 -15.84
C ARG A 100 9.54 -15.61 -15.74
N ASP A 101 10.30 -15.06 -16.68
CA ASP A 101 10.58 -13.64 -16.83
C ASP A 101 9.59 -13.01 -17.82
N LEU A 102 8.71 -12.15 -17.34
CA LEU A 102 7.63 -11.54 -18.10
C LEU A 102 7.84 -10.02 -18.12
N GLN A 103 7.93 -9.45 -19.30
CA GLN A 103 7.98 -8.00 -19.46
C GLN A 103 6.60 -7.41 -19.13
N ALA A 104 6.58 -6.33 -18.35
CA ALA A 104 5.38 -5.61 -18.01
C ALA A 104 5.57 -4.11 -18.17
N ARG A 105 4.51 -3.44 -18.63
CA ARG A 105 4.45 -1.99 -18.75
C ARG A 105 3.80 -1.40 -17.50
N VAL A 106 4.36 -0.28 -17.01
CA VAL A 106 3.72 0.54 -15.98
C VAL A 106 2.58 1.31 -16.63
N LEU A 107 1.32 0.97 -16.30
CA LEU A 107 0.14 1.69 -16.78
C LEU A 107 0.02 3.06 -16.12
N GLY A 108 0.45 3.16 -14.88
CA GLY A 108 0.53 4.38 -14.09
C GLY A 108 0.92 4.06 -12.66
N ASP A 109 1.29 5.09 -11.94
CA ASP A 109 1.57 5.01 -10.51
C ASP A 109 0.98 6.19 -9.76
N ASP A 110 0.76 5.98 -8.49
CA ASP A 110 0.25 6.97 -7.57
C ASP A 110 1.17 7.08 -6.34
N PRO A 111 2.14 7.99 -6.37
CA PRO A 111 3.05 8.20 -5.25
C PRO A 111 2.34 8.63 -3.94
N ASP A 112 1.13 9.19 -4.03
CA ASP A 112 0.36 9.64 -2.86
C ASP A 112 -0.19 8.46 -2.05
N THR A 113 -0.50 7.32 -2.69
CA THR A 113 -0.91 6.07 -2.02
C THR A 113 0.17 5.00 -2.05
N ASP A 114 1.32 5.30 -2.68
CA ASP A 114 2.41 4.35 -2.90
C ASP A 114 1.98 3.08 -3.65
N LEU A 115 1.12 3.21 -4.66
CA LEU A 115 0.65 2.12 -5.50
C LEU A 115 0.99 2.34 -6.97
N ALA A 116 1.19 1.25 -7.70
CA ALA A 116 1.36 1.25 -9.16
C ALA A 116 0.61 0.07 -9.78
N LEU A 117 0.09 0.28 -11.00
CA LEU A 117 -0.57 -0.72 -11.80
C LEU A 117 0.30 -1.09 -13.00
N LEU A 118 0.50 -2.39 -13.17
CA LEU A 118 1.31 -2.98 -14.24
C LEU A 118 0.44 -3.80 -15.16
N ARG A 119 0.89 -3.93 -16.42
CA ARG A 119 0.29 -4.83 -17.43
C ARG A 119 1.38 -5.69 -18.04
N VAL A 120 1.26 -7.00 -17.91
CA VAL A 120 2.12 -7.97 -18.60
C VAL A 120 1.90 -7.86 -20.10
N GLU A 121 2.99 -7.82 -20.87
CA GLU A 121 2.98 -7.67 -22.34
C GLU A 121 3.10 -9.04 -23.05
N ALA A 122 2.52 -10.08 -22.48
CA ALA A 122 2.48 -11.42 -23.07
C ALA A 122 1.04 -11.94 -23.09
N ASP A 123 0.70 -12.67 -24.14
CA ASP A 123 -0.59 -13.36 -24.23
C ASP A 123 -0.51 -14.68 -23.42
N VAL A 124 -0.61 -14.54 -22.12
CA VAL A 124 -0.53 -15.65 -21.17
C VAL A 124 -1.63 -15.53 -20.13
N SER A 125 -2.21 -16.65 -19.74
CA SER A 125 -3.07 -16.70 -18.57
C SER A 125 -2.20 -16.89 -17.32
N LEU A 126 -2.37 -16.01 -16.34
CA LEU A 126 -1.59 -15.99 -15.11
C LEU A 126 -2.49 -16.28 -13.90
N PRO A 127 -1.97 -16.98 -12.87
CA PRO A 127 -2.66 -17.06 -11.59
C PRO A 127 -2.92 -15.68 -11.04
N ALA A 128 -4.15 -15.41 -10.60
CA ALA A 128 -4.55 -14.10 -10.07
C ALA A 128 -5.13 -14.23 -8.67
N ALA A 129 -4.70 -13.35 -7.77
CA ALA A 129 -5.25 -13.23 -6.43
C ALA A 129 -6.49 -12.31 -6.43
N LYS A 130 -7.48 -12.66 -5.62
CA LYS A 130 -8.69 -11.86 -5.46
C LYS A 130 -8.45 -10.75 -4.43
N LEU A 131 -8.77 -9.51 -4.77
CA LEU A 131 -8.83 -8.41 -3.81
C LEU A 131 -10.07 -8.59 -2.91
N GLY A 132 -9.86 -8.61 -1.59
CA GLY A 132 -10.90 -8.66 -0.59
C GLY A 132 -11.44 -7.27 -0.23
N ASP A 133 -12.45 -7.24 0.62
CA ASP A 133 -13.04 -6.01 1.14
C ASP A 133 -12.41 -5.61 2.48
N SER A 134 -11.47 -4.66 2.45
CA SER A 134 -10.76 -4.21 3.66
C SER A 134 -11.67 -3.47 4.67
N ALA A 135 -12.85 -3.00 4.28
CA ALA A 135 -13.80 -2.39 5.21
C ALA A 135 -14.43 -3.41 6.18
N LYS A 136 -14.37 -4.71 5.85
CA LYS A 136 -14.88 -5.80 6.70
C LYS A 136 -13.87 -6.38 7.67
N LEU A 137 -12.62 -5.90 7.63
CA LEU A 137 -11.55 -6.39 8.49
C LEU A 137 -11.84 -6.14 9.96
N LYS A 138 -11.35 -7.05 10.79
CA LYS A 138 -11.40 -6.94 12.25
C LYS A 138 -9.98 -7.11 12.81
N ARG A 139 -9.66 -6.36 13.87
CA ARG A 139 -8.41 -6.55 14.60
C ARG A 139 -8.34 -7.97 15.16
N GLY A 140 -7.16 -8.57 15.12
CA GLY A 140 -6.91 -9.95 15.53
C GLY A 140 -7.14 -11.00 14.44
N GLN A 141 -7.65 -10.64 13.25
CA GLN A 141 -7.68 -11.57 12.10
C GLN A 141 -6.26 -11.90 11.64
N ILE A 142 -6.02 -13.14 11.24
CA ILE A 142 -4.76 -13.59 10.65
C ILE A 142 -4.47 -12.75 9.41
N ALA A 143 -3.22 -12.29 9.32
CA ALA A 143 -2.68 -11.54 8.20
C ALA A 143 -1.36 -12.19 7.77
N ILE A 144 -1.27 -12.59 6.51
CA ILE A 144 -0.14 -13.32 5.93
C ILE A 144 0.48 -12.41 4.87
N ALA A 145 1.71 -11.98 5.08
CA ALA A 145 2.45 -11.21 4.08
C ALA A 145 3.27 -12.16 3.21
N ILE A 146 3.09 -12.05 1.89
CA ILE A 146 3.78 -12.87 0.91
C ILE A 146 4.61 -11.94 0.02
N GLY A 147 5.87 -12.27 -0.18
CA GLY A 147 6.78 -11.58 -1.07
C GLY A 147 7.62 -12.55 -1.89
N ASN A 148 8.23 -12.05 -2.95
CA ASN A 148 9.18 -12.81 -3.78
C ASN A 148 10.46 -11.98 -3.99
N PRO A 149 11.24 -11.73 -2.93
CA PRO A 149 12.40 -10.82 -3.01
C PRO A 149 13.52 -11.33 -3.90
N LEU A 150 13.68 -12.64 -4.02
CA LEU A 150 14.79 -13.29 -4.75
C LEU A 150 14.37 -13.89 -6.10
N GLY A 151 13.07 -14.04 -6.36
CA GLY A 151 12.55 -14.58 -7.61
C GLY A 151 12.58 -16.10 -7.71
N PHE A 152 12.96 -16.81 -6.64
CA PHE A 152 13.06 -18.28 -6.65
C PHE A 152 12.10 -18.93 -5.68
N ASP A 153 11.73 -18.19 -4.61
CA ASP A 153 10.91 -18.73 -3.54
C ASP A 153 10.13 -17.63 -2.86
N ALA A 154 8.91 -17.93 -2.43
CA ALA A 154 8.06 -17.00 -1.72
C ALA A 154 8.54 -16.87 -0.27
N THR A 155 8.81 -15.63 0.14
CA THR A 155 9.01 -15.33 1.56
C THR A 155 7.65 -15.09 2.21
N VAL A 156 7.34 -15.87 3.22
CA VAL A 156 6.08 -15.82 3.95
C VAL A 156 6.33 -15.38 5.38
N THR A 157 5.55 -14.41 5.84
CA THR A 157 5.49 -14.03 7.25
C THR A 157 4.02 -13.91 7.66
N ALA A 158 3.71 -14.31 8.88
CA ALA A 158 2.34 -14.29 9.39
C ALA A 158 2.26 -13.56 10.73
N GLY A 159 1.14 -12.93 10.95
CA GLY A 159 0.77 -12.19 12.14
C GLY A 159 -0.72 -11.93 12.14
N VAL A 160 -1.14 -10.80 12.70
CA VAL A 160 -2.54 -10.39 12.77
C VAL A 160 -2.74 -8.96 12.26
N VAL A 161 -3.96 -8.63 11.94
CA VAL A 161 -4.40 -7.24 11.78
C VAL A 161 -4.35 -6.57 13.14
N SER A 162 -3.30 -5.78 13.41
CA SER A 162 -3.08 -5.13 14.71
C SER A 162 -3.93 -3.88 14.90
N ALA A 163 -4.09 -3.07 13.84
CA ALA A 163 -4.95 -1.88 13.87
C ALA A 163 -5.50 -1.55 12.48
N LEU A 164 -6.60 -0.82 12.47
CA LEU A 164 -7.30 -0.31 11.27
C LEU A 164 -7.55 1.18 11.42
N GLY A 165 -7.82 1.86 10.30
CA GLY A 165 -8.10 3.30 10.28
C GLY A 165 -6.90 4.16 10.69
N ARG A 166 -5.68 3.67 10.49
CA ARG A 166 -4.44 4.45 10.67
C ARG A 166 -4.12 5.20 9.40
N SER A 167 -3.30 6.23 9.54
CA SER A 167 -2.75 6.98 8.42
C SER A 167 -1.23 6.89 8.44
N LEU A 168 -0.65 6.74 7.26
CA LEU A 168 0.80 6.65 7.05
C LEU A 168 1.23 7.79 6.13
N GLN A 169 2.31 8.48 6.46
CA GLN A 169 2.85 9.50 5.57
C GLN A 169 3.58 8.86 4.39
N SER A 170 3.12 9.18 3.17
CA SER A 170 3.78 8.76 1.93
C SER A 170 5.10 9.52 1.71
N ARG A 171 5.89 9.09 0.73
CA ARG A 171 7.13 9.78 0.35
C ARG A 171 6.89 11.19 -0.21
N THR A 172 5.69 11.49 -0.71
CA THR A 172 5.28 12.82 -1.15
C THR A 172 4.91 13.75 0.01
N GLY A 173 4.91 13.23 1.25
CA GLY A 173 4.46 13.94 2.44
C GLY A 173 2.95 13.89 2.66
N ARG A 174 2.18 13.30 1.75
CA ARG A 174 0.73 13.11 1.87
C ARG A 174 0.41 11.94 2.79
N MET A 175 -0.74 11.98 3.45
CA MET A 175 -1.20 10.86 4.27
C MET A 175 -1.91 9.82 3.41
N ILE A 176 -1.45 8.58 3.50
CA ILE A 176 -2.18 7.40 3.00
C ILE A 176 -3.16 7.02 4.10
N GLU A 177 -4.45 7.17 3.82
CA GLU A 177 -5.52 6.89 4.78
C GLU A 177 -5.87 5.40 4.81
N ASP A 178 -6.51 4.98 5.90
CA ASP A 178 -7.05 3.62 6.07
C ASP A 178 -6.04 2.49 5.84
N VAL A 179 -4.77 2.70 6.21
CA VAL A 179 -3.78 1.63 6.13
C VAL A 179 -4.08 0.52 7.14
N VAL A 180 -3.80 -0.71 6.74
CA VAL A 180 -3.84 -1.89 7.60
C VAL A 180 -2.52 -1.99 8.33
N GLN A 181 -2.54 -1.92 9.67
CA GLN A 181 -1.38 -2.20 10.50
C GLN A 181 -1.35 -3.70 10.85
N THR A 182 -0.19 -4.32 10.72
CA THR A 182 0.06 -5.72 11.06
C THR A 182 1.38 -5.88 11.82
N ASP A 183 1.49 -6.92 12.61
CA ASP A 183 2.73 -7.38 13.24
C ASP A 183 3.41 -8.50 12.43
N ALA A 184 2.82 -8.94 11.32
CA ALA A 184 3.50 -9.79 10.36
C ALA A 184 4.81 -9.09 9.91
N PRO A 185 5.99 -9.71 10.12
CA PRO A 185 7.27 -9.07 9.80
C PRO A 185 7.38 -8.76 8.30
N LEU A 186 7.56 -7.48 7.97
CA LEU A 186 7.85 -7.04 6.61
C LEU A 186 9.35 -6.80 6.47
N ASN A 187 9.97 -7.50 5.56
CA ASN A 187 11.40 -7.37 5.24
C ASN A 187 11.56 -6.67 3.87
N PRO A 188 12.76 -6.10 3.60
CA PRO A 188 13.08 -5.60 2.26
C PRO A 188 12.80 -6.67 1.20
N GLY A 189 12.02 -6.31 0.19
CA GLY A 189 11.55 -7.23 -0.85
C GLY A 189 10.09 -7.67 -0.73
N ASN A 190 9.46 -7.58 0.45
CA ASN A 190 8.01 -7.81 0.59
C ASN A 190 7.16 -6.61 0.13
N SER A 191 7.78 -5.41 0.01
CA SER A 191 7.09 -4.21 -0.49
C SER A 191 6.51 -4.45 -1.88
N GLY A 192 5.24 -4.11 -2.07
CA GLY A 192 4.45 -4.33 -3.27
C GLY A 192 3.78 -5.70 -3.35
N GLY A 193 4.20 -6.67 -2.53
CA GLY A 193 3.52 -7.96 -2.37
C GLY A 193 2.22 -7.84 -1.58
N PRO A 194 1.36 -8.86 -1.62
CA PRO A 194 0.08 -8.86 -0.93
C PRO A 194 0.22 -9.12 0.57
N LEU A 195 -0.65 -8.47 1.35
CA LEU A 195 -1.08 -8.91 2.67
C LEU A 195 -2.39 -9.67 2.48
N VAL A 196 -2.47 -10.91 2.95
CA VAL A 196 -3.55 -11.85 2.65
C VAL A 196 -4.25 -12.28 3.93
N SER A 197 -5.56 -12.43 3.89
CA SER A 197 -6.35 -13.00 5.00
C SER A 197 -6.26 -14.53 5.04
N SER A 198 -6.75 -15.14 6.13
CA SER A 198 -6.92 -16.59 6.24
C SER A 198 -7.82 -17.21 5.16
N THR A 199 -8.66 -16.41 4.50
CA THR A 199 -9.50 -16.87 3.38
C THR A 199 -8.79 -16.84 2.03
N GLY A 200 -7.55 -16.34 1.96
CA GLY A 200 -6.78 -16.19 0.71
C GLY A 200 -7.15 -14.97 -0.12
N GLU A 201 -7.88 -14.01 0.45
CA GLU A 201 -8.15 -12.73 -0.20
C GLU A 201 -7.08 -11.70 0.17
N VAL A 202 -6.64 -10.91 -0.80
CA VAL A 202 -5.70 -9.81 -0.58
C VAL A 202 -6.42 -8.69 0.18
N ILE A 203 -5.98 -8.40 1.40
CA ILE A 203 -6.54 -7.37 2.28
C ILE A 203 -5.73 -6.07 2.24
N GLY A 204 -4.55 -6.11 1.64
CA GLY A 204 -3.70 -4.92 1.46
C GLY A 204 -2.48 -5.21 0.60
N ILE A 205 -1.76 -4.15 0.25
CA ILE A 205 -0.46 -4.20 -0.45
C ILE A 205 0.61 -3.71 0.52
N ASN A 206 1.58 -4.57 0.83
CA ASN A 206 2.66 -4.27 1.78
C ASN A 206 3.46 -3.06 1.31
N THR A 207 3.70 -2.07 2.18
CA THR A 207 4.39 -0.84 1.76
C THR A 207 5.53 -0.42 2.68
N ALA A 208 5.32 -0.30 3.97
CA ALA A 208 6.30 0.30 4.86
C ALA A 208 6.41 -0.37 6.22
N VAL A 209 7.60 -0.21 6.80
CA VAL A 209 7.92 -0.55 8.18
C VAL A 209 8.37 0.73 8.88
N ILE A 210 7.94 0.97 10.10
CA ILE A 210 8.52 2.04 10.91
C ILE A 210 9.90 1.57 11.39
N MET A 211 10.95 2.17 10.84
CA MET A 211 12.32 1.86 11.24
C MET A 211 12.51 2.12 12.74
N GLY A 212 13.04 1.11 13.44
CA GLY A 212 13.25 1.16 14.90
C GLY A 212 12.07 0.72 15.75
N ALA A 213 10.91 0.41 15.17
CA ALA A 213 9.78 -0.18 15.87
C ALA A 213 9.53 -1.62 15.36
N GLN A 214 9.73 -2.59 16.25
CA GLN A 214 9.44 -3.99 15.92
C GLN A 214 7.93 -4.25 15.94
N GLY A 215 7.44 -5.05 14.98
CA GLY A 215 6.02 -5.45 14.92
C GLY A 215 5.05 -4.33 14.50
N ILE A 216 5.55 -3.24 13.89
CA ILE A 216 4.71 -2.18 13.32
C ILE A 216 4.97 -2.08 11.84
N CYS A 217 4.16 -2.80 11.07
CA CYS A 217 4.20 -2.87 9.63
C CYS A 217 2.87 -2.37 9.06
N PHE A 218 2.91 -1.84 7.83
CA PHE A 218 1.73 -1.26 7.18
C PHE A 218 1.55 -1.81 5.77
N ALA A 219 0.29 -2.00 5.41
CA ALA A 219 -0.15 -2.26 4.05
C ALA A 219 -1.21 -1.25 3.62
N VAL A 220 -1.17 -0.82 2.38
CA VAL A 220 -2.24 -0.01 1.77
C VAL A 220 -3.47 -0.91 1.62
N ALA A 221 -4.61 -0.49 2.15
CA ALA A 221 -5.82 -1.29 2.18
C ALA A 221 -6.31 -1.72 0.78
N SER A 222 -6.87 -2.91 0.66
CA SER A 222 -7.32 -3.46 -0.64
C SER A 222 -8.39 -2.62 -1.32
N ASN A 223 -9.28 -1.95 -0.56
CA ASN A 223 -10.27 -1.04 -1.17
C ASN A 223 -9.59 0.18 -1.81
N THR A 224 -8.55 0.73 -1.18
CA THR A 224 -7.72 1.79 -1.77
C THR A 224 -6.99 1.26 -3.01
N ALA A 225 -6.42 0.06 -2.94
CA ALA A 225 -5.72 -0.56 -4.07
C ALA A 225 -6.67 -0.80 -5.26
N SER A 226 -7.89 -1.25 -5.00
CA SER A 226 -8.94 -1.45 -6.02
C SER A 226 -9.35 -0.13 -6.69
N PHE A 227 -9.52 0.93 -5.89
CA PHE A 227 -9.85 2.26 -6.39
C PHE A 227 -8.72 2.80 -7.29
N VAL A 228 -7.47 2.76 -6.81
CA VAL A 228 -6.29 3.24 -7.55
C VAL A 228 -6.10 2.46 -8.85
N ALA A 229 -6.22 1.12 -8.81
CA ALA A 229 -6.13 0.29 -10.00
C ALA A 229 -7.21 0.65 -11.03
N GLY A 230 -8.45 0.89 -10.58
CA GLY A 230 -9.56 1.31 -11.43
C GLY A 230 -9.33 2.68 -12.07
N GLU A 231 -8.82 3.66 -11.33
CA GLU A 231 -8.49 5.00 -11.85
C GLU A 231 -7.35 4.93 -12.88
N ILE A 232 -6.27 4.22 -12.55
CA ILE A 232 -5.13 4.08 -13.47
C ILE A 232 -5.54 3.33 -14.74
N ALA A 233 -6.33 2.26 -14.63
CA ALA A 233 -6.79 1.50 -15.79
C ALA A 233 -7.64 2.34 -16.75
N ARG A 234 -8.47 3.27 -16.23
CA ARG A 234 -9.33 4.13 -17.06
C ARG A 234 -8.64 5.38 -17.57
N HIS A 235 -7.77 5.98 -16.76
CA HIS A 235 -7.24 7.33 -17.00
C HIS A 235 -5.72 7.40 -17.08
N GLY A 236 -5.02 6.29 -16.87
CA GLY A 236 -3.55 6.24 -16.79
C GLY A 236 -2.98 6.87 -15.51
N ARG A 237 -3.82 7.41 -14.64
CA ARG A 237 -3.44 8.07 -13.38
C ARG A 237 -4.61 8.15 -12.41
N VAL A 238 -4.33 8.40 -11.14
CA VAL A 238 -5.35 8.75 -10.17
C VAL A 238 -5.65 10.24 -10.24
N ARG A 239 -6.89 10.58 -10.62
CA ARG A 239 -7.34 11.98 -10.67
C ARG A 239 -7.76 12.44 -9.28
N ARG A 240 -7.39 13.65 -8.91
CA ARG A 240 -7.78 14.29 -7.65
C ARG A 240 -8.12 15.75 -7.88
N ALA A 241 -9.14 16.23 -7.18
CA ALA A 241 -9.47 17.63 -7.15
C ALA A 241 -8.39 18.41 -6.39
N TYR A 242 -8.12 19.62 -6.87
CA TYR A 242 -7.12 20.54 -6.33
C TYR A 242 -7.72 21.91 -6.12
N ILE A 243 -7.47 22.51 -4.97
CA ILE A 243 -7.88 23.85 -4.64
C ILE A 243 -6.70 24.81 -4.37
N GLY A 244 -5.48 24.30 -4.35
CA GLY A 244 -4.27 25.13 -4.19
C GLY A 244 -4.00 25.54 -2.76
N VAL A 245 -4.08 24.62 -1.78
CA VAL A 245 -3.80 24.93 -0.38
C VAL A 245 -2.85 23.92 0.25
N GLY A 246 -1.99 24.40 1.16
CA GLY A 246 -1.31 23.59 2.15
C GLY A 246 -1.98 23.81 3.50
N ALA A 247 -2.26 22.74 4.25
CA ALA A 247 -3.02 22.82 5.49
C ALA A 247 -2.42 21.95 6.60
N ALA A 248 -2.79 22.28 7.86
CA ALA A 248 -2.51 21.47 9.04
C ALA A 248 -3.78 21.32 9.89
N THR A 249 -3.93 20.17 10.55
CA THR A 249 -5.03 19.99 11.52
C THR A 249 -4.78 20.83 12.74
N LEU A 250 -5.77 21.65 13.12
CA LEU A 250 -5.70 22.54 14.28
C LEU A 250 -6.97 22.48 15.10
N ALA A 251 -6.82 22.58 16.43
CA ALA A 251 -7.95 22.65 17.35
C ALA A 251 -8.76 23.96 17.17
N ILE A 252 -10.09 23.84 17.23
CA ILE A 252 -11.01 24.97 17.29
C ILE A 252 -11.11 25.39 18.77
N PRO A 253 -10.86 26.65 19.11
CA PRO A 253 -11.04 27.11 20.48
C PRO A 253 -12.47 26.79 20.97
N ARG A 254 -12.60 26.14 22.12
CA ARG A 254 -13.87 25.66 22.66
C ARG A 254 -14.95 26.76 22.72
N ARG A 255 -14.55 27.96 23.03
CA ARG A 255 -15.46 29.15 23.05
C ARG A 255 -16.09 29.40 21.67
N ILE A 256 -15.30 29.23 20.60
CA ILE A 256 -15.78 29.43 19.22
C ILE A 256 -16.69 28.28 18.82
N ALA A 257 -16.29 27.02 19.09
CA ALA A 257 -17.08 25.86 18.80
C ALA A 257 -18.48 25.91 19.45
N LEU A 258 -18.55 26.29 20.73
CA LEU A 258 -19.82 26.45 21.46
C LEU A 258 -20.69 27.58 20.87
N ARG A 259 -20.08 28.76 20.57
CA ARG A 259 -20.82 29.89 20.00
C ARG A 259 -21.44 29.58 18.63
N LEU A 260 -20.74 28.81 17.83
CA LEU A 260 -21.15 28.42 16.46
C LEU A 260 -21.83 27.05 16.40
N SER A 261 -22.06 26.41 17.55
CA SER A 261 -22.69 25.09 17.65
C SER A 261 -21.98 24.02 16.80
N LEU A 262 -20.65 24.11 16.67
CA LEU A 262 -19.85 23.16 15.91
C LEU A 262 -19.74 21.86 16.71
N GLN A 263 -19.98 20.74 16.04
CA GLN A 263 -19.86 19.41 16.64
C GLN A 263 -18.42 18.91 16.71
N GLN A 264 -17.53 19.47 15.92
CA GLN A 264 -16.12 19.09 15.80
C GLN A 264 -15.22 19.97 16.68
N ALA A 265 -14.14 19.35 17.17
CA ALA A 265 -13.14 20.04 18.00
C ALA A 265 -11.94 20.57 17.20
N THR A 266 -11.81 20.18 15.95
CA THR A 266 -10.66 20.48 15.07
C THR A 266 -11.12 20.81 13.66
N GLY A 267 -10.22 21.39 12.85
CA GLY A 267 -10.43 21.70 11.44
C GLY A 267 -9.11 21.77 10.66
N ALA A 268 -9.15 22.02 9.36
CA ALA A 268 -7.98 22.16 8.51
C ALA A 268 -7.58 23.64 8.36
N ARG A 269 -6.52 24.07 9.06
CA ARG A 269 -5.99 25.44 8.95
C ARG A 269 -5.11 25.58 7.73
N LEU A 270 -5.39 26.55 6.88
CA LEU A 270 -4.61 26.88 5.71
C LEU A 270 -3.28 27.53 6.12
N LEU A 271 -2.18 26.88 5.81
CA LEU A 271 -0.81 27.35 6.03
C LEU A 271 -0.29 28.13 4.82
N THR A 272 -0.65 27.65 3.63
CA THR A 272 -0.33 28.27 2.35
C THR A 272 -1.54 28.27 1.44
N VAL A 273 -1.66 29.29 0.60
CA VAL A 273 -2.67 29.37 -0.46
C VAL A 273 -1.94 29.75 -1.75
N ASP A 274 -2.03 28.90 -2.75
CA ASP A 274 -1.49 29.14 -4.09
C ASP A 274 -2.24 30.32 -4.73
N GLN A 275 -1.54 31.40 -5.04
CA GLN A 275 -2.13 32.65 -5.57
C GLN A 275 -2.80 32.43 -6.94
N ALA A 276 -2.34 31.45 -7.71
CA ALA A 276 -2.95 31.07 -8.99
C ALA A 276 -4.05 30.01 -8.84
N GLY A 277 -4.21 29.46 -7.63
CA GLY A 277 -5.12 28.35 -7.35
C GLY A 277 -6.58 28.76 -7.11
N PRO A 278 -7.51 27.81 -7.22
CA PRO A 278 -8.93 28.03 -7.03
C PRO A 278 -9.29 28.63 -5.65
N ALA A 279 -8.54 28.26 -4.60
CA ALA A 279 -8.77 28.76 -3.25
C ALA A 279 -8.54 30.29 -3.15
N ALA A 280 -7.45 30.78 -3.75
CA ALA A 280 -7.15 32.20 -3.79
C ALA A 280 -8.21 32.98 -4.59
N GLN A 281 -8.61 32.45 -5.74
CA GLN A 281 -9.65 33.04 -6.58
C GLN A 281 -11.00 33.14 -5.85
N ALA A 282 -11.31 32.15 -4.98
CA ALA A 282 -12.51 32.16 -4.15
C ALA A 282 -12.37 33.05 -2.88
N GLY A 283 -11.20 33.66 -2.64
CA GLY A 283 -10.97 34.55 -1.51
C GLY A 283 -10.58 33.86 -0.20
N LEU A 284 -10.14 32.59 -0.24
CA LEU A 284 -9.51 31.95 0.90
C LEU A 284 -8.10 32.51 1.14
N LEU A 285 -7.72 32.63 2.39
CA LEU A 285 -6.46 33.21 2.82
C LEU A 285 -5.71 32.27 3.77
N THR A 286 -4.40 32.46 3.82
CA THR A 286 -3.57 31.82 4.86
C THR A 286 -4.11 32.21 6.24
N GLY A 287 -4.26 31.21 7.11
CA GLY A 287 -4.83 31.35 8.45
C GLY A 287 -6.31 31.01 8.56
N ASP A 288 -7.05 30.88 7.46
CA ASP A 288 -8.43 30.38 7.48
C ASP A 288 -8.46 28.95 8.02
N LEU A 289 -9.48 28.62 8.79
CA LEU A 289 -9.68 27.27 9.32
C LEU A 289 -10.90 26.65 8.65
N VAL A 290 -10.67 25.75 7.70
CA VAL A 290 -11.74 25.03 7.00
C VAL A 290 -12.40 24.06 7.96
N ILE A 291 -13.74 24.12 8.02
CA ILE A 291 -14.57 23.31 8.91
C ILE A 291 -15.59 22.43 8.18
N ALA A 292 -15.91 22.75 6.92
CA ALA A 292 -16.72 21.86 6.07
C ALA A 292 -16.40 22.07 4.59
N LEU A 293 -16.58 21.03 3.79
CA LEU A 293 -16.53 21.07 2.33
C LEU A 293 -17.76 20.34 1.77
N ASP A 294 -18.51 21.02 0.91
CA ASP A 294 -19.75 20.52 0.29
C ASP A 294 -20.76 20.02 1.34
N GLY A 295 -20.86 20.72 2.48
CA GLY A 295 -21.73 20.38 3.61
C GLY A 295 -21.21 19.23 4.51
N LYS A 296 -20.11 18.56 4.14
CA LYS A 296 -19.50 17.52 4.96
C LYS A 296 -18.50 18.13 5.95
N PRO A 297 -18.51 17.74 7.23
CA PRO A 297 -17.55 18.22 8.21
C PRO A 297 -16.11 17.90 7.82
N VAL A 298 -15.20 18.87 8.01
CA VAL A 298 -13.75 18.72 7.84
C VAL A 298 -13.12 18.87 9.23
N THR A 299 -12.77 17.76 9.85
CA THR A 299 -12.13 17.75 11.18
C THR A 299 -10.61 17.89 11.11
N GLY A 300 -10.03 17.79 9.92
CA GLY A 300 -8.59 17.92 9.71
C GLY A 300 -8.20 17.82 8.25
N VAL A 301 -6.87 17.76 8.03
CA VAL A 301 -6.31 17.67 6.67
C VAL A 301 -6.79 16.43 5.94
N SER A 302 -6.85 15.28 6.63
CA SER A 302 -7.28 14.02 6.04
C SER A 302 -8.69 14.10 5.45
N ASP A 303 -9.63 14.71 6.19
CA ASP A 303 -11.00 14.90 5.71
C ASP A 303 -11.05 15.84 4.50
N LEU A 304 -10.27 16.95 4.54
CA LEU A 304 -10.18 17.87 3.41
C LEU A 304 -9.65 17.17 2.15
N VAL A 305 -8.59 16.38 2.30
CA VAL A 305 -7.99 15.61 1.20
C VAL A 305 -8.96 14.58 0.65
N ARG A 306 -9.66 13.85 1.52
CA ARG A 306 -10.66 12.83 1.13
C ARG A 306 -11.85 13.46 0.43
N ALA A 307 -12.28 14.64 0.87
CA ALA A 307 -13.41 15.35 0.26
C ALA A 307 -13.08 15.94 -1.12
N LEU A 308 -11.78 16.13 -1.45
CA LEU A 308 -11.29 16.59 -2.75
C LEU A 308 -11.01 15.39 -3.69
N ASP A 309 -12.01 14.55 -3.88
CA ASP A 309 -12.00 13.43 -4.82
C ASP A 309 -12.16 13.86 -6.28
N ALA A 310 -12.04 12.91 -7.21
CA ALA A 310 -12.17 13.18 -8.64
C ALA A 310 -13.56 13.72 -9.05
N ASP A 311 -14.61 13.40 -8.28
CA ASP A 311 -15.97 13.84 -8.55
C ASP A 311 -16.18 15.35 -8.31
N LYS A 312 -15.24 16.00 -7.64
CA LYS A 312 -15.25 17.44 -7.39
C LYS A 312 -14.52 18.26 -8.46
N ILE A 313 -13.82 17.60 -9.40
CA ILE A 313 -13.13 18.28 -10.48
C ILE A 313 -14.18 19.01 -11.35
N ASP A 314 -13.95 20.29 -11.63
CA ASP A 314 -14.80 21.18 -12.42
C ASP A 314 -16.24 21.33 -11.88
N ARG A 315 -16.48 20.97 -10.61
CA ARG A 315 -17.77 21.17 -9.94
C ARG A 315 -17.63 22.25 -8.86
N THR A 316 -18.53 23.19 -8.85
CA THR A 316 -18.57 24.20 -7.78
C THR A 316 -19.02 23.57 -6.47
N VAL A 317 -18.19 23.67 -5.44
CA VAL A 317 -18.44 23.16 -4.09
C VAL A 317 -18.39 24.29 -3.05
N SER A 318 -19.15 24.16 -1.97
CA SER A 318 -19.09 25.11 -0.86
C SER A 318 -17.93 24.76 0.08
N VAL A 319 -17.25 25.80 0.59
CA VAL A 319 -16.27 25.68 1.67
C VAL A 319 -16.69 26.58 2.82
N ASP A 320 -16.96 25.97 3.98
CA ASP A 320 -17.19 26.68 5.22
C ASP A 320 -15.89 26.78 6.00
N PHE A 321 -15.57 27.95 6.48
CA PHE A 321 -14.33 28.21 7.20
C PHE A 321 -14.49 29.27 8.28
N LEU A 322 -13.56 29.30 9.22
CA LEU A 322 -13.48 30.33 10.26
C LEU A 322 -12.36 31.31 9.91
N ARG A 323 -12.69 32.60 9.90
CA ARG A 323 -11.74 33.71 9.78
C ARG A 323 -12.01 34.73 10.94
N ARG A 324 -10.99 34.98 11.75
CA ARG A 324 -11.14 35.89 12.93
C ARG A 324 -12.33 35.53 13.82
N SER A 325 -12.59 34.24 13.99
CA SER A 325 -13.70 33.68 14.78
C SER A 325 -15.11 33.85 14.17
N GLU A 326 -15.26 34.32 12.97
CA GLU A 326 -16.50 34.35 12.21
C GLU A 326 -16.57 33.18 11.28
N GLN A 327 -17.76 32.57 11.13
CA GLN A 327 -18.00 31.50 10.14
C GLN A 327 -18.40 32.16 8.81
N LEU A 328 -17.64 31.84 7.77
CA LEU A 328 -17.84 32.32 6.41
C LEU A 328 -17.99 31.16 5.46
N ARG A 329 -18.59 31.42 4.30
CA ARG A 329 -18.74 30.45 3.21
C ARG A 329 -18.30 31.08 1.90
N VAL A 330 -17.57 30.28 1.11
CA VAL A 330 -17.24 30.61 -0.28
C VAL A 330 -17.57 29.44 -1.18
N TRP A 331 -17.70 29.72 -2.47
CA TRP A 331 -17.87 28.71 -3.49
C TRP A 331 -16.59 28.58 -4.30
N ILE A 332 -16.11 27.37 -4.47
CA ILE A 332 -14.86 27.05 -5.15
C ILE A 332 -15.15 26.10 -6.30
N GLY A 333 -14.49 26.28 -7.44
CA GLY A 333 -14.39 25.31 -8.53
C GLY A 333 -13.06 24.58 -8.47
N PRO A 334 -12.95 23.41 -7.79
CA PRO A 334 -11.71 22.64 -7.80
C PRO A 334 -11.36 22.23 -9.22
N VAL A 335 -10.08 22.31 -9.57
CA VAL A 335 -9.54 21.84 -10.84
C VAL A 335 -8.86 20.48 -10.66
N GLU A 336 -8.54 19.80 -11.75
CA GLU A 336 -7.72 18.61 -11.66
C GLU A 336 -6.32 18.98 -11.16
N ARG A 337 -5.77 18.19 -10.22
CA ARG A 337 -4.44 18.44 -9.66
C ARG A 337 -3.39 18.39 -10.77
N PRO A 338 -2.56 19.44 -10.93
CA PRO A 338 -1.45 19.42 -11.87
C PRO A 338 -0.49 18.25 -11.57
N LEU A 339 -0.01 17.58 -12.60
CA LEU A 339 1.08 16.61 -12.44
C LEU A 339 2.30 17.37 -11.94
N ALA A 340 2.96 16.85 -10.90
CA ALA A 340 4.26 17.37 -10.50
C ALA A 340 5.22 17.24 -11.68
N ALA A 341 5.86 18.35 -12.06
CA ALA A 341 6.83 18.42 -13.15
C ALA A 341 8.11 17.67 -12.80
#